data_e3985694b19550e0aacafae01a2e4696
#
_entry.id   e3985694b19550e0aacafae01a2e4696
#
_cell.length_a   1.000
_cell.length_b   1.000
_cell.length_c   1.000
_cell.angle_alpha   90.00
_cell.angle_beta   90.00
_cell.angle_gamma   90.00
#
_symmetry.space_group_name_H-M   'P 1'
#
loop_
_entity.id
_entity.type
_entity.pdbx_description
1 polymer ?
#
loop_
_entity_poly.entity_id
_entity_poly.type
_entity_poly.pdbx_seq_one_letter_code
_entity_poly.pdbx_strand_id
1 'polypeptide(L)'
;MLKKVILCPNPYRDHELTVAKEAKRILDSVHCPNVVCVPFRNEEKPEGYGLDIRPLQQELRGADMIIAFGGDGTILHLSKTAAHRDIPVLGVNLGSLGFMAELEQKELGRLGELMDEKYTVESRMMLDVSVVREGRVIYSNLALNEAVVTRGAVSRVIRLHIRTEQGRLLDVTGDGVIVASPTGSTAYSLAAGGPILDSQTKGVVVTPICPHSLA
;
A
#
# COMPACT_ATOMS: atom_id res chain seq x y z
N MET A 1 -11.86 -21.34 5.93
CA MET A 1 -11.47 -21.80 4.55
C MET A 1 -11.77 -20.67 3.56
N LEU A 2 -10.80 -20.23 2.78
CA LEU A 2 -10.93 -19.15 1.80
C LEU A 2 -11.92 -19.53 0.70
N LYS A 3 -12.84 -18.63 0.40
CA LYS A 3 -13.91 -18.82 -0.62
C LYS A 3 -13.58 -18.11 -1.92
N LYS A 4 -12.72 -17.06 -1.87
CA LYS A 4 -12.35 -16.29 -3.04
C LYS A 4 -11.06 -15.52 -2.80
N VAL A 5 -10.04 -15.81 -3.59
CA VAL A 5 -8.76 -15.10 -3.60
C VAL A 5 -8.61 -14.32 -4.90
N ILE A 6 -8.21 -13.05 -4.83
CA ILE A 6 -7.96 -12.21 -6.00
C ILE A 6 -6.46 -12.12 -6.25
N LEU A 7 -6.01 -12.52 -7.42
CA LEU A 7 -4.63 -12.39 -7.88
C LEU A 7 -4.47 -11.06 -8.62
N CYS A 8 -3.65 -10.16 -8.09
CA CYS A 8 -3.41 -8.83 -8.65
C CYS A 8 -1.96 -8.66 -9.14
N PRO A 9 -1.61 -9.18 -10.30
CA PRO A 9 -0.28 -8.97 -10.89
C PRO A 9 -0.10 -7.54 -11.39
N ASN A 10 1.10 -7.01 -11.17
CA ASN A 10 1.57 -5.80 -11.82
C ASN A 10 2.29 -6.15 -13.14
N PRO A 11 1.71 -5.88 -14.31
CA PRO A 11 2.25 -6.29 -15.60
C PRO A 11 3.59 -5.63 -15.94
N TYR A 12 3.97 -4.55 -15.26
CA TYR A 12 5.28 -3.91 -15.40
C TYR A 12 6.38 -4.63 -14.63
N ARG A 13 6.02 -5.57 -13.74
CA ARG A 13 6.94 -6.37 -12.92
C ARG A 13 6.80 -7.86 -13.20
N ASP A 14 5.60 -8.34 -13.45
CA ASP A 14 5.29 -9.72 -13.82
C ASP A 14 5.08 -9.79 -15.34
N HIS A 15 6.19 -9.87 -16.07
CA HIS A 15 6.14 -9.97 -17.53
C HIS A 15 5.36 -11.21 -17.96
N GLU A 16 4.44 -11.05 -18.93
CA GLU A 16 3.57 -12.12 -19.42
C GLU A 16 2.69 -12.74 -18.30
N LEU A 17 2.64 -12.13 -17.11
CA LEU A 17 1.95 -12.63 -15.92
C LEU A 17 2.38 -14.05 -15.53
N THR A 18 3.66 -14.36 -15.71
CA THR A 18 4.20 -15.71 -15.51
C THR A 18 4.11 -16.15 -14.06
N VAL A 19 4.38 -15.26 -13.11
CA VAL A 19 4.30 -15.55 -11.68
C VAL A 19 2.86 -15.69 -11.22
N ALA A 20 1.97 -14.82 -11.70
CA ALA A 20 0.54 -14.93 -11.42
C ALA A 20 -0.09 -16.21 -12.00
N LYS A 21 0.33 -16.64 -13.19
CA LYS A 21 -0.06 -17.94 -13.79
C LYS A 21 0.35 -19.11 -12.91
N GLU A 22 1.60 -19.10 -12.43
CA GLU A 22 2.10 -20.14 -11.54
C GLU A 22 1.37 -20.13 -10.19
N ALA A 23 1.15 -18.96 -9.59
CA ALA A 23 0.35 -18.82 -8.38
C ALA A 23 -1.07 -19.35 -8.57
N LYS A 24 -1.71 -19.02 -9.70
CA LYS A 24 -3.02 -19.56 -10.05
C LYS A 24 -3.01 -21.09 -10.12
N ARG A 25 -2.01 -21.67 -10.80
CA ARG A 25 -1.85 -23.13 -10.92
C ARG A 25 -1.72 -23.79 -9.53
N ILE A 26 -0.94 -23.19 -8.62
CA ILE A 26 -0.78 -23.69 -7.25
C ILE A 26 -2.11 -23.66 -6.51
N LEU A 27 -2.82 -22.51 -6.54
CA LEU A 27 -4.11 -22.39 -5.87
C LEU A 27 -5.17 -23.33 -6.44
N ASP A 28 -5.21 -23.50 -7.76
CA ASP A 28 -6.11 -24.46 -8.42
C ASP A 28 -5.82 -25.91 -7.97
N SER A 29 -4.54 -26.27 -7.78
CA SER A 29 -4.14 -27.63 -7.33
C SER A 29 -4.61 -27.97 -5.91
N VAL A 30 -4.81 -26.95 -5.07
CA VAL A 30 -5.36 -27.09 -3.70
C VAL A 30 -6.83 -26.70 -3.61
N HIS A 31 -7.50 -26.57 -4.76
CA HIS A 31 -8.92 -26.22 -4.87
C HIS A 31 -9.29 -24.89 -4.19
N CYS A 32 -8.37 -23.94 -4.16
CA CYS A 32 -8.60 -22.58 -3.68
C CYS A 32 -9.25 -21.72 -4.78
N PRO A 33 -10.50 -21.28 -4.62
CA PRO A 33 -11.16 -20.45 -5.63
C PRO A 33 -10.43 -19.13 -5.81
N ASN A 34 -10.05 -18.82 -7.05
CA ASN A 34 -9.27 -17.63 -7.34
C ASN A 34 -9.65 -16.99 -8.69
N VAL A 35 -9.36 -15.69 -8.81
CA VAL A 35 -9.61 -14.89 -9.99
C VAL A 35 -8.46 -13.92 -10.22
N VAL A 36 -8.12 -13.66 -11.49
CA VAL A 36 -7.06 -12.72 -11.85
C VAL A 36 -7.66 -11.36 -12.21
N CYS A 37 -7.11 -10.30 -11.57
CA CYS A 37 -7.48 -8.91 -11.82
C CYS A 37 -6.22 -8.07 -12.06
N VAL A 38 -6.20 -7.24 -13.09
CA VAL A 38 -5.04 -6.38 -13.41
C VAL A 38 -5.44 -4.90 -13.25
N PRO A 39 -5.35 -4.35 -12.01
CA PRO A 39 -5.83 -2.99 -11.71
C PRO A 39 -4.90 -1.86 -12.18
N PHE A 40 -3.76 -2.20 -12.82
CA PHE A 40 -2.70 -1.25 -13.18
C PHE A 40 -2.75 -0.77 -14.64
N ARG A 41 -3.74 -1.20 -15.41
CA ARG A 41 -3.96 -0.72 -16.79
C ARG A 41 -5.24 0.09 -16.87
N ASN A 42 -5.19 1.18 -17.64
CA ASN A 42 -6.38 1.90 -18.06
C ASN A 42 -7.28 0.95 -18.87
N GLU A 43 -8.43 0.63 -18.31
CA GLU A 43 -9.72 0.14 -18.83
C GLU A 43 -9.77 -0.84 -20.02
N GLU A 44 -8.73 -1.05 -20.81
CA GLU A 44 -8.73 -2.07 -21.86
C GLU A 44 -8.44 -3.43 -21.22
N LYS A 45 -9.29 -4.44 -21.50
CA LYS A 45 -9.03 -5.82 -21.11
C LYS A 45 -7.63 -6.17 -21.62
N PRO A 46 -6.71 -6.60 -20.74
CA PRO A 46 -5.40 -7.01 -21.20
C PRO A 46 -5.56 -8.32 -21.98
N GLU A 47 -5.71 -8.20 -23.29
CA GLU A 47 -5.74 -9.32 -24.21
C GLU A 47 -4.31 -9.88 -24.36
N GLY A 48 -4.20 -11.18 -24.53
CA GLY A 48 -2.94 -11.82 -24.88
C GLY A 48 -2.24 -12.63 -23.79
N TYR A 49 -2.69 -12.59 -22.53
CA TYR A 49 -2.00 -13.36 -21.46
C TYR A 49 -2.47 -14.82 -21.31
N GLY A 50 -3.53 -15.23 -22.01
CA GLY A 50 -4.11 -16.58 -21.87
C GLY A 50 -4.77 -16.84 -20.51
N LEU A 51 -5.23 -15.78 -19.83
CA LEU A 51 -5.93 -15.80 -18.57
C LEU A 51 -7.30 -15.11 -18.71
N ASP A 52 -8.31 -15.60 -17.97
CA ASP A 52 -9.57 -14.85 -17.78
C ASP A 52 -9.32 -13.73 -16.76
N ILE A 53 -9.14 -12.51 -17.27
CA ILE A 53 -8.87 -11.33 -16.46
C ILE A 53 -10.17 -10.57 -16.25
N ARG A 54 -10.50 -10.29 -14.99
CA ARG A 54 -11.73 -9.62 -14.59
C ARG A 54 -11.47 -8.24 -13.99
N PRO A 55 -12.46 -7.33 -14.08
CA PRO A 55 -12.36 -6.01 -13.44
C PRO A 55 -12.33 -6.17 -11.91
N LEU A 56 -11.29 -5.61 -11.25
CA LEU A 56 -11.10 -5.73 -9.81
C LEU A 56 -12.34 -5.32 -9.01
N GLN A 57 -12.98 -4.19 -9.38
CA GLN A 57 -14.12 -3.66 -8.64
C GLN A 57 -15.32 -4.61 -8.58
N GLN A 58 -15.50 -5.47 -9.60
CA GLN A 58 -16.58 -6.46 -9.63
C GLN A 58 -16.26 -7.66 -8.75
N GLU A 59 -14.99 -7.97 -8.57
CA GLU A 59 -14.53 -9.15 -7.85
C GLU A 59 -14.29 -8.93 -6.35
N LEU A 60 -14.23 -7.67 -5.89
CA LEU A 60 -14.00 -7.36 -4.46
C LEU A 60 -15.11 -7.89 -3.53
N ARG A 61 -16.35 -8.02 -4.04
CA ARG A 61 -17.44 -8.52 -3.21
C ARG A 61 -17.25 -10.00 -2.90
N GLY A 62 -17.14 -10.30 -1.60
CA GLY A 62 -16.95 -11.67 -1.12
C GLY A 62 -15.53 -12.21 -1.33
N ALA A 63 -14.56 -11.34 -1.60
CA ALA A 63 -13.16 -11.72 -1.59
C ALA A 63 -12.64 -11.83 -0.15
N ASP A 64 -11.90 -12.89 0.13
CA ASP A 64 -11.30 -13.14 1.44
C ASP A 64 -9.84 -12.68 1.51
N MET A 65 -9.18 -12.53 0.35
CA MET A 65 -7.77 -12.12 0.27
C MET A 65 -7.45 -11.55 -1.12
N ILE A 66 -6.54 -10.57 -1.15
CA ILE A 66 -5.88 -10.11 -2.38
C ILE A 66 -4.42 -10.55 -2.32
N ILE A 67 -3.91 -11.18 -3.37
CA ILE A 67 -2.48 -11.46 -3.54
C ILE A 67 -1.92 -10.48 -4.57
N ALA A 68 -1.01 -9.63 -4.13
CA ALA A 68 -0.36 -8.60 -4.95
C ALA A 68 0.99 -9.10 -5.46
N PHE A 69 1.20 -9.14 -6.77
CA PHE A 69 2.48 -9.54 -7.36
C PHE A 69 3.23 -8.30 -7.86
N GLY A 70 4.34 -7.95 -7.20
CA GLY A 70 5.12 -6.75 -7.50
C GLY A 70 6.03 -6.37 -6.34
N GLY A 71 6.21 -5.10 -6.10
CA GLY A 71 6.90 -4.54 -4.93
C GLY A 71 5.95 -3.76 -4.03
N ASP A 72 6.52 -3.03 -3.05
CA ASP A 72 5.75 -2.20 -2.09
C ASP A 72 4.77 -1.24 -2.77
N GLY A 73 5.15 -0.64 -3.92
CA GLY A 73 4.26 0.23 -4.68
C GLY A 73 3.00 -0.48 -5.23
N THR A 74 3.08 -1.79 -5.50
CA THR A 74 1.93 -2.59 -5.91
C THR A 74 0.96 -2.80 -4.75
N ILE A 75 1.49 -3.11 -3.56
CA ILE A 75 0.71 -3.26 -2.33
C ILE A 75 0.07 -1.91 -1.96
N LEU A 76 0.84 -0.83 -2.02
CA LEU A 76 0.36 0.53 -1.75
C LEU A 76 -0.80 0.93 -2.68
N HIS A 77 -0.72 0.59 -3.97
CA HIS A 77 -1.80 0.86 -4.92
C HIS A 77 -3.11 0.15 -4.56
N LEU A 78 -3.02 -1.08 -4.04
CA LEU A 78 -4.17 -1.89 -3.65
C LEU A 78 -4.69 -1.58 -2.24
N SER A 79 -3.85 -1.03 -1.37
CA SER A 79 -4.10 -0.89 0.07
C SER A 79 -5.39 -0.14 0.38
N LYS A 80 -5.67 0.96 -0.32
CA LYS A 80 -6.89 1.74 -0.14
C LYS A 80 -8.15 0.94 -0.49
N THR A 81 -8.11 0.24 -1.63
CA THR A 81 -9.23 -0.59 -2.08
C THR A 81 -9.48 -1.75 -1.11
N ALA A 82 -8.41 -2.36 -0.63
CA ALA A 82 -8.46 -3.45 0.34
C ALA A 82 -9.00 -2.96 1.70
N ALA A 83 -8.51 -1.82 2.20
CA ALA A 83 -8.94 -1.23 3.47
C ALA A 83 -10.43 -0.88 3.49
N HIS A 84 -10.97 -0.31 2.41
CA HIS A 84 -12.40 -0.01 2.32
C HIS A 84 -13.31 -1.24 2.35
N ARG A 85 -12.77 -2.42 2.17
CA ARG A 85 -13.50 -3.70 2.13
C ARG A 85 -13.06 -4.67 3.22
N ASP A 86 -12.11 -4.25 4.06
CA ASP A 86 -11.51 -5.09 5.11
C ASP A 86 -10.95 -6.42 4.55
N ILE A 87 -10.31 -6.34 3.38
CA ILE A 87 -9.72 -7.49 2.71
C ILE A 87 -8.22 -7.51 2.98
N PRO A 88 -7.65 -8.57 3.58
CA PRO A 88 -6.21 -8.70 3.78
C PRO A 88 -5.46 -8.78 2.44
N VAL A 89 -4.24 -8.23 2.41
CA VAL A 89 -3.36 -8.24 1.24
C VAL A 89 -2.11 -9.04 1.56
N LEU A 90 -1.81 -10.04 0.74
CA LEU A 90 -0.55 -10.78 0.75
C LEU A 90 0.33 -10.28 -0.40
N GLY A 91 1.52 -9.81 -0.10
CA GLY A 91 2.49 -9.37 -1.10
C GLY A 91 3.43 -10.49 -1.53
N VAL A 92 3.60 -10.64 -2.85
CA VAL A 92 4.65 -11.47 -3.47
C VAL A 92 5.63 -10.54 -4.18
N ASN A 93 6.87 -10.48 -3.67
CA ASN A 93 7.90 -9.59 -4.19
C ASN A 93 8.49 -10.11 -5.51
N LEU A 94 8.47 -9.26 -6.54
CA LEU A 94 9.03 -9.53 -7.87
C LEU A 94 10.23 -8.64 -8.23
N GLY A 95 10.89 -8.07 -7.23
CA GLY A 95 12.00 -7.14 -7.46
C GLY A 95 12.97 -7.08 -6.29
N SER A 96 13.47 -5.89 -6.01
CA SER A 96 14.27 -5.65 -4.81
C SER A 96 13.43 -5.86 -3.56
N LEU A 97 14.07 -6.37 -2.50
CA LEU A 97 13.42 -6.57 -1.20
C LEU A 97 12.79 -5.26 -0.72
N GLY A 98 11.51 -5.31 -0.40
CA GLY A 98 10.75 -4.22 0.21
C GLY A 98 10.45 -4.48 1.68
N PHE A 99 9.63 -3.62 2.27
CA PHE A 99 9.20 -3.72 3.67
C PHE A 99 7.78 -4.28 3.85
N MET A 100 7.06 -4.54 2.75
CA MET A 100 5.64 -4.85 2.79
C MET A 100 5.27 -6.22 2.21
N ALA A 101 6.12 -6.79 1.35
CA ALA A 101 5.86 -8.09 0.75
C ALA A 101 6.34 -9.21 1.68
N GLU A 102 5.48 -10.22 1.87
CA GLU A 102 5.72 -11.34 2.80
C GLU A 102 6.38 -12.54 2.13
N LEU A 103 6.21 -12.71 0.82
CA LEU A 103 6.78 -13.82 0.06
C LEU A 103 7.71 -13.31 -1.03
N GLU A 104 8.78 -14.04 -1.28
CA GLU A 104 9.58 -13.92 -2.49
C GLU A 104 9.05 -14.88 -3.58
N GLN A 105 9.39 -14.62 -4.83
CA GLN A 105 8.98 -15.48 -5.96
C GLN A 105 9.37 -16.96 -5.76
N LYS A 106 10.52 -17.23 -5.16
CA LYS A 106 10.98 -18.61 -4.86
C LYS A 106 10.12 -19.34 -3.81
N GLU A 107 9.32 -18.60 -3.05
CA GLU A 107 8.45 -19.11 -1.99
C GLU A 107 7.00 -19.30 -2.44
N LEU A 108 6.72 -19.15 -3.74
CA LEU A 108 5.36 -19.21 -4.30
C LEU A 108 4.61 -20.52 -3.92
N GLY A 109 5.34 -21.61 -3.75
CA GLY A 109 4.79 -22.90 -3.32
C GLY A 109 4.03 -22.82 -2.00
N ARG A 110 4.37 -21.87 -1.11
CA ARG A 110 3.68 -21.64 0.17
C ARG A 110 2.24 -21.15 0.01
N LEU A 111 1.84 -20.67 -1.17
CA LEU A 111 0.45 -20.33 -1.44
C LEU A 111 -0.50 -21.53 -1.26
N GLY A 112 0.00 -22.76 -1.42
CA GLY A 112 -0.75 -23.96 -1.12
C GLY A 112 -1.15 -24.09 0.35
N GLU A 113 -0.41 -23.48 1.28
CA GLU A 113 -0.67 -23.51 2.72
C GLU A 113 -1.85 -22.61 3.13
N LEU A 114 -2.32 -21.72 2.25
CA LEU A 114 -3.43 -20.80 2.54
C LEU A 114 -4.73 -21.55 2.86
N MET A 115 -4.95 -22.71 2.25
CA MET A 115 -6.15 -23.53 2.51
C MET A 115 -6.11 -24.23 3.87
N ASP A 116 -4.92 -24.40 4.44
CA ASP A 116 -4.70 -24.94 5.79
C ASP A 116 -4.79 -23.87 6.89
N GLU A 117 -5.07 -22.61 6.50
CA GLU A 117 -5.12 -21.42 7.40
C GLU A 117 -3.80 -21.22 8.19
N LYS A 118 -2.67 -21.63 7.61
CA LYS A 118 -1.34 -21.50 8.22
C LYS A 118 -0.73 -20.11 7.94
N TYR A 119 -1.47 -19.07 8.28
CA TYR A 119 -1.04 -17.68 8.17
C TYR A 119 -1.64 -16.83 9.30
N THR A 120 -1.01 -15.70 9.55
CA THR A 120 -1.53 -14.68 10.47
C THR A 120 -1.81 -13.40 9.69
N VAL A 121 -2.79 -12.63 10.13
CA VAL A 121 -3.11 -11.32 9.55
C VAL A 121 -2.63 -10.24 10.49
N GLU A 122 -1.75 -9.37 9.98
CA GLU A 122 -1.27 -8.19 10.68
C GLU A 122 -2.15 -6.98 10.32
N SER A 123 -2.58 -6.24 11.34
CA SER A 123 -3.30 -4.98 11.15
C SER A 123 -2.32 -3.81 11.06
N ARG A 124 -2.39 -3.03 9.98
CA ARG A 124 -1.55 -1.85 9.76
C ARG A 124 -2.38 -0.57 9.87
N MET A 125 -1.88 0.39 10.64
CA MET A 125 -2.50 1.70 10.77
C MET A 125 -2.45 2.44 9.43
N MET A 126 -3.55 3.09 9.05
CA MET A 126 -3.62 4.04 7.94
C MET A 126 -3.93 5.44 8.46
N LEU A 127 -3.55 6.45 7.70
CA LEU A 127 -3.89 7.84 7.95
C LEU A 127 -5.17 8.20 7.20
N ASP A 128 -6.16 8.72 7.90
CA ASP A 128 -7.29 9.42 7.28
C ASP A 128 -6.93 10.90 7.15
N VAL A 129 -6.74 11.34 5.92
CA VAL A 129 -6.20 12.66 5.59
C VAL A 129 -7.29 13.53 5.01
N SER A 130 -7.54 14.68 5.61
CA SER A 130 -8.49 15.68 5.10
C SER A 130 -7.84 17.04 4.95
N VAL A 131 -8.09 17.70 3.83
CA VAL A 131 -7.73 19.12 3.62
C VAL A 131 -8.95 19.97 3.90
N VAL A 132 -8.82 20.86 4.87
CA VAL A 132 -9.89 21.77 5.29
C VAL A 132 -9.52 23.20 4.89
N ARG A 133 -10.44 23.91 4.23
CA ARG A 133 -10.31 25.32 3.89
C ARG A 133 -11.58 26.04 4.26
N GLU A 134 -11.47 27.15 5.02
CA GLU A 134 -12.62 27.96 5.49
C GLU A 134 -13.70 27.09 6.18
N GLY A 135 -13.26 26.13 7.00
CA GLY A 135 -14.15 25.22 7.74
C GLY A 135 -14.81 24.12 6.90
N ARG A 136 -14.46 23.97 5.61
CA ARG A 136 -15.00 22.95 4.72
C ARG A 136 -13.92 21.95 4.32
N VAL A 137 -14.26 20.66 4.34
CA VAL A 137 -13.41 19.62 3.78
C VAL A 137 -13.46 19.72 2.25
N ILE A 138 -12.31 20.00 1.62
CA ILE A 138 -12.18 20.14 0.16
C ILE A 138 -11.49 18.92 -0.47
N TYR A 139 -10.85 18.09 0.33
CA TYR A 139 -10.23 16.84 -0.10
C TYR A 139 -10.16 15.88 1.07
N SER A 140 -10.35 14.58 0.82
CA SER A 140 -10.14 13.52 1.81
C SER A 140 -9.61 12.27 1.13
N ASN A 141 -8.68 11.57 1.79
CA ASN A 141 -8.10 10.33 1.29
C ASN A 141 -7.48 9.50 2.41
N LEU A 142 -7.33 8.18 2.17
CA LEU A 142 -6.56 7.28 3.02
C LEU A 142 -5.12 7.17 2.51
N ALA A 143 -4.16 7.14 3.43
CA ALA A 143 -2.76 6.87 3.12
C ALA A 143 -2.23 5.74 4.02
N LEU A 144 -1.64 4.72 3.41
CA LEU A 144 -0.95 3.65 4.14
C LEU A 144 0.42 4.13 4.60
N ASN A 145 1.14 4.88 3.76
CA ASN A 145 2.47 5.38 4.10
C ASN A 145 2.40 6.75 4.78
N GLU A 146 2.19 7.82 4.03
CA GLU A 146 2.30 9.17 4.54
C GLU A 146 1.40 10.18 3.84
N ALA A 147 1.15 11.30 4.52
CA ALA A 147 0.66 12.54 3.96
C ALA A 147 1.81 13.56 3.91
N VAL A 148 2.02 14.16 2.75
CA VAL A 148 3.10 15.12 2.53
C VAL A 148 2.53 16.49 2.22
N VAL A 149 2.95 17.50 2.98
CA VAL A 149 2.65 18.91 2.73
C VAL A 149 3.94 19.58 2.30
N THR A 150 4.00 20.02 1.04
CA THR A 150 5.18 20.67 0.48
C THR A 150 4.84 22.02 -0.13
N ARG A 151 5.86 22.84 -0.31
CA ARG A 151 5.78 24.06 -1.13
C ARG A 151 5.30 23.72 -2.54
N GLY A 152 4.58 24.66 -3.15
CA GLY A 152 4.16 24.54 -4.55
C GLY A 152 5.32 24.75 -5.55
N ALA A 153 4.97 25.00 -6.81
CA ALA A 153 5.93 25.19 -7.91
C ALA A 153 6.93 26.34 -7.72
N VAL A 154 6.60 27.33 -6.90
CA VAL A 154 7.50 28.43 -6.58
C VAL A 154 8.42 28.00 -5.44
N SER A 155 9.74 28.08 -5.67
CA SER A 155 10.80 27.68 -4.73
C SER A 155 10.94 28.61 -3.52
N ARG A 156 9.86 28.88 -2.80
CA ARG A 156 9.88 29.66 -1.55
C ARG A 156 9.61 28.72 -0.40
N VAL A 157 10.38 28.85 0.67
CA VAL A 157 10.12 28.14 1.93
C VAL A 157 8.71 28.46 2.43
N ILE A 158 8.08 27.48 3.02
CA ILE A 158 6.77 27.62 3.65
C ILE A 158 6.91 27.56 5.17
N ARG A 159 5.95 28.16 5.86
CA ARG A 159 5.84 28.07 7.32
C ARG A 159 4.62 27.21 7.67
N LEU A 160 4.86 26.17 8.43
CA LEU A 160 3.86 25.21 8.85
C LEU A 160 3.75 25.18 10.38
N HIS A 161 2.53 25.21 10.88
CA HIS A 161 2.22 25.04 12.31
C HIS A 161 1.56 23.67 12.50
N ILE A 162 2.28 22.74 13.11
CA ILE A 162 1.78 21.40 13.42
C ILE A 162 1.19 21.41 14.83
N ARG A 163 -0.05 20.96 14.94
CA ARG A 163 -0.81 20.91 16.18
C ARG A 163 -1.38 19.52 16.41
N THR A 164 -1.56 19.17 17.68
CA THR A 164 -2.33 18.03 18.14
C THR A 164 -3.53 18.53 18.93
N GLU A 165 -4.39 17.63 19.34
CA GLU A 165 -5.50 17.97 20.28
C GLU A 165 -4.98 18.56 21.61
N GLN A 166 -3.77 18.19 22.02
CA GLN A 166 -3.10 18.67 23.22
C GLN A 166 -2.45 20.06 23.04
N GLY A 167 -2.43 20.59 21.82
CA GLY A 167 -1.88 21.89 21.51
C GLY A 167 -0.83 21.90 20.41
N ARG A 168 0.05 22.91 20.44
CA ARG A 168 1.15 23.07 19.47
C ARG A 168 2.20 21.98 19.68
N LEU A 169 2.50 21.23 18.61
CA LEU A 169 3.55 20.24 18.58
C LEU A 169 4.88 20.84 18.07
N LEU A 170 4.84 21.48 16.90
CA LEU A 170 6.04 21.91 16.17
C LEU A 170 5.70 23.04 15.20
N ASP A 171 6.62 24.01 15.03
CA ASP A 171 6.60 24.95 13.92
C ASP A 171 7.77 24.66 13.00
N VAL A 172 7.49 24.53 11.71
CA VAL A 172 8.48 24.23 10.68
C VAL A 172 8.52 25.37 9.68
N THR A 173 9.72 25.87 9.40
CA THR A 173 10.00 26.70 8.22
C THR A 173 10.95 25.90 7.34
N GLY A 174 10.53 25.59 6.11
CA GLY A 174 11.32 24.72 5.23
C GLY A 174 10.57 24.39 3.94
N ASP A 175 10.93 23.27 3.32
CA ASP A 175 10.29 22.82 2.08
C ASP A 175 8.97 22.10 2.34
N GLY A 176 8.77 21.57 3.54
CA GLY A 176 7.54 20.86 3.89
C GLY A 176 7.62 20.03 5.15
N VAL A 177 6.64 19.15 5.31
CA VAL A 177 6.54 18.17 6.38
C VAL A 177 5.93 16.88 5.86
N ILE A 178 6.40 15.76 6.39
CA ILE A 178 5.84 14.43 6.17
C ILE A 178 5.17 13.99 7.47
N VAL A 179 3.93 13.54 7.39
CA VAL A 179 3.24 12.85 8.48
C VAL A 179 3.09 11.40 8.04
N ALA A 180 3.86 10.51 8.63
CA ALA A 180 3.94 9.12 8.24
C ALA A 180 3.30 8.20 9.28
N SER A 181 2.61 7.15 8.79
CA SER A 181 2.23 5.99 9.58
C SER A 181 3.47 5.17 9.97
N PRO A 182 3.38 4.17 10.84
CA PRO A 182 4.49 3.24 11.09
C PRO A 182 4.97 2.54 9.82
N THR A 183 4.06 2.10 8.94
CA THR A 183 4.43 1.51 7.64
C THR A 183 5.18 2.52 6.77
N GLY A 184 4.72 3.77 6.72
CA GLY A 184 5.36 4.84 5.96
C GLY A 184 6.68 5.35 6.55
N SER A 185 7.01 4.98 7.79
CA SER A 185 8.28 5.36 8.41
C SER A 185 9.50 4.87 7.64
N THR A 186 9.37 3.79 6.88
CA THR A 186 10.43 3.22 6.02
C THR A 186 10.43 3.77 4.58
N ALA A 187 9.48 4.68 4.25
CA ALA A 187 9.33 5.29 2.92
C ALA A 187 9.96 6.70 2.87
N TYR A 188 9.22 7.71 2.46
CA TYR A 188 9.76 9.07 2.29
C TYR A 188 10.22 9.68 3.61
N SER A 189 9.55 9.35 4.73
CA SER A 189 9.99 9.79 6.06
C SER A 189 11.42 9.37 6.37
N LEU A 190 11.81 8.11 6.06
CA LEU A 190 13.19 7.63 6.24
C LEU A 190 14.18 8.41 5.38
N ALA A 191 13.86 8.63 4.11
CA ALA A 191 14.70 9.39 3.20
C ALA A 191 14.88 10.87 3.64
N ALA A 192 13.93 11.42 4.38
CA ALA A 192 13.98 12.75 4.98
C ALA A 192 14.65 12.76 6.36
N GLY A 193 15.21 11.65 6.84
CA GLY A 193 15.90 11.53 8.13
C GLY A 193 14.99 11.20 9.32
N GLY A 194 13.76 10.77 9.08
CA GLY A 194 12.85 10.28 10.12
C GLY A 194 13.26 8.90 10.67
N PRO A 195 12.80 8.53 11.88
CA PRO A 195 13.05 7.24 12.49
C PRO A 195 12.22 6.13 11.84
N ILE A 196 12.70 4.89 11.91
CA ILE A 196 11.93 3.69 11.59
C ILE A 196 11.08 3.32 12.81
N LEU A 197 9.79 3.06 12.57
CA LEU A 197 8.89 2.51 13.57
C LEU A 197 8.53 1.06 13.23
N ASP A 198 8.30 0.26 14.27
CA ASP A 198 7.64 -1.03 14.10
C ASP A 198 6.24 -0.83 13.52
N SER A 199 5.85 -1.69 12.57
CA SER A 199 4.58 -1.58 11.83
C SER A 199 3.34 -1.61 12.73
N GLN A 200 3.43 -2.20 13.91
CA GLN A 200 2.36 -2.32 14.90
C GLN A 200 2.30 -1.15 15.90
N THR A 201 3.24 -0.21 15.81
CA THR A 201 3.25 0.99 16.67
C THR A 201 1.97 1.80 16.46
N LYS A 202 1.33 2.23 17.55
CA LYS A 202 0.18 3.14 17.50
C LYS A 202 0.66 4.59 17.63
N GLY A 203 1.06 5.17 16.53
CA GLY A 203 1.59 6.54 16.50
C GLY A 203 1.94 6.98 15.09
N VAL A 204 2.30 8.24 14.93
CA VAL A 204 2.74 8.83 13.67
C VAL A 204 4.10 9.48 13.82
N VAL A 205 4.86 9.48 12.74
CA VAL A 205 6.12 10.24 12.65
C VAL A 205 5.85 11.54 11.93
N VAL A 206 6.34 12.65 12.48
CA VAL A 206 6.32 13.96 11.83
C VAL A 206 7.75 14.35 11.48
N THR A 207 8.08 14.33 10.20
CA THR A 207 9.43 14.59 9.68
C THR A 207 9.45 15.85 8.85
N PRO A 208 10.16 16.92 9.28
CA PRO A 208 10.35 18.11 8.47
C PRO A 208 11.18 17.82 7.21
N ILE A 209 10.87 18.52 6.11
CA ILE A 209 11.63 18.45 4.86
C ILE A 209 12.48 19.71 4.75
N CYS A 210 13.81 19.55 4.71
CA CYS A 210 14.78 20.64 4.61
C CYS A 210 14.46 21.81 5.55
N PRO A 211 14.32 21.59 6.88
CA PRO A 211 13.97 22.66 7.80
C PRO A 211 15.07 23.69 7.89
N HIS A 212 14.70 24.97 7.89
CA HIS A 212 15.59 26.10 8.16
C HIS A 212 15.58 26.38 9.66
N SER A 213 16.09 25.46 10.47
CA SER A 213 16.25 25.68 11.90
C SER A 213 17.74 25.77 12.24
N LEU A 214 18.09 26.82 12.97
CA LEU A 214 19.38 26.98 13.62
C LEU A 214 19.27 26.35 15.02
N ALA A 215 18.96 25.06 15.09
CA ALA A 215 18.94 24.35 16.37
C ALA A 215 20.22 23.58 16.58
#